data_ef18f85532ebdd8459df6273b49eb722
#
_entry.id   ef18f85532ebdd8459df6273b49eb722
#
_cell.length_a   1.000
_cell.length_b   1.000
_cell.length_c   1.000
_cell.angle_alpha   90.00
_cell.angle_beta   90.00
_cell.angle_gamma   90.00
#
_symmetry.space_group_name_H-M   'P 1'
#
loop_
_entity.id
_entity.type
_entity.pdbx_description
1 polymer ?
#
loop_
_entity_poly.entity_id
_entity_poly.type
_entity_poly.pdbx_seq_one_letter_code
_entity_poly.pdbx_strand_id
1 'polypeptide(L)'
;MVNSLDSYKKWEDIVGKGRILPAFPGAGGSINDDGILDAALTPRLIQPTTFAEISGNKSERTKQFSEILRHAHIPYQKVKDMHMWQLCLLAMVVPIADAYYEADCPERAGRDWKIMKKTARRLKRNFTFLQKQSGRLSPGKMNIFRFLPLPLLTIILAITFESSFGDKFMYQHAVKAPDEMRELHKQFYDYVKKLKICGCKARTVQ
;
A
#
# COMPACT_ATOMS: atom_id res chain seq x y z
N MET A 1 12.75 2.42 -6.93
CA MET A 1 11.48 2.48 -6.18
C MET A 1 11.48 1.29 -5.25
N VAL A 2 11.24 1.50 -3.97
CA VAL A 2 11.32 0.42 -2.96
C VAL A 2 10.09 0.50 -2.07
N ASN A 3 9.49 -0.66 -1.80
CA ASN A 3 8.38 -0.78 -0.88
C ASN A 3 8.94 -1.10 0.52
N SER A 4 9.12 -0.07 1.35
CA SER A 4 9.68 -0.20 2.70
C SER A 4 9.19 0.91 3.60
N LEU A 5 9.02 0.62 4.89
CA LEU A 5 8.75 1.61 5.94
C LEU A 5 10.03 2.09 6.65
N ASP A 6 11.19 1.74 6.15
CA ASP A 6 12.46 2.25 6.66
C ASP A 6 12.51 3.78 6.61
N SER A 7 13.24 4.36 7.55
CA SER A 7 13.44 5.81 7.60
C SER A 7 14.21 6.29 6.37
N TYR A 8 13.68 7.30 5.68
CA TYR A 8 14.38 7.96 4.58
C TYR A 8 15.75 8.52 5.00
N LYS A 9 15.90 8.90 6.28
CA LYS A 9 17.18 9.34 6.82
C LYS A 9 18.26 8.26 6.68
N LYS A 10 17.95 7.00 7.00
CA LYS A 10 18.88 5.87 6.85
C LYS A 10 19.41 5.78 5.41
N TRP A 11 18.59 6.07 4.44
CA TRP A 11 18.98 6.04 3.03
C TRP A 11 19.72 7.29 2.61
N GLU A 12 19.33 8.47 3.12
CA GLU A 12 20.08 9.71 2.91
C GLU A 12 21.49 9.64 3.49
N ASP A 13 21.67 8.94 4.62
CA ASP A 13 23.00 8.74 5.24
C ASP A 13 23.93 7.91 4.33
N ILE A 14 23.39 7.08 3.43
CA ILE A 14 24.16 6.28 2.47
C ILE A 14 24.43 7.04 1.17
N VAL A 15 23.39 7.64 0.57
CA VAL A 15 23.49 8.23 -0.77
C VAL A 15 23.69 9.75 -0.78
N GLY A 16 23.62 10.37 0.38
CA GLY A 16 23.70 11.81 0.58
C GLY A 16 22.34 12.50 0.69
N LYS A 17 22.27 13.52 1.53
CA LYS A 17 21.07 14.30 1.81
C LYS A 17 20.51 14.94 0.52
N GLY A 18 19.18 14.88 0.36
CA GLY A 18 18.47 15.47 -0.77
C GLY A 18 18.58 14.67 -2.07
N ARG A 19 19.22 13.50 -2.09
CA ARG A 19 19.35 12.66 -3.30
C ARG A 19 18.23 11.64 -3.46
N ILE A 20 17.34 11.53 -2.47
CA ILE A 20 16.22 10.58 -2.51
C ILE A 20 14.94 11.29 -2.91
N LEU A 21 14.24 10.74 -3.88
CA LEU A 21 12.86 11.06 -4.22
C LEU A 21 12.01 9.80 -4.00
N PRO A 22 11.27 9.69 -2.87
CA PRO A 22 10.41 8.56 -2.63
C PRO A 22 9.33 8.45 -3.71
N ALA A 23 9.23 7.28 -4.33
CA ALA A 23 8.25 7.00 -5.36
C ALA A 23 7.79 5.54 -5.30
N PHE A 24 6.54 5.30 -5.72
CA PHE A 24 5.97 3.97 -5.86
C PHE A 24 5.36 3.82 -7.27
N PRO A 25 5.67 2.75 -8.02
CA PRO A 25 5.17 2.57 -9.38
C PRO A 25 3.68 2.24 -9.39
N GLY A 26 2.95 2.87 -10.30
CA GLY A 26 1.58 2.50 -10.64
C GLY A 26 1.58 1.49 -11.79
N ALA A 27 2.21 0.35 -11.59
CA ALA A 27 2.31 -0.70 -12.60
C ALA A 27 2.41 -2.06 -11.90
N GLY A 28 1.94 -3.08 -12.57
CA GLY A 28 2.13 -4.47 -12.19
C GLY A 28 2.47 -5.29 -13.45
N GLY A 29 3.21 -6.37 -13.27
CA GLY A 29 3.59 -7.21 -14.38
C GLY A 29 4.56 -8.31 -13.99
N SER A 30 4.90 -9.16 -14.94
CA SER A 30 5.85 -10.24 -14.80
C SER A 30 6.58 -10.49 -16.10
N ILE A 31 7.75 -11.07 -16.01
CA ILE A 31 8.44 -11.63 -17.16
C ILE A 31 7.85 -13.01 -17.40
N ASN A 32 7.40 -13.28 -18.63
CA ASN A 32 6.90 -14.59 -19.04
C ASN A 32 8.05 -15.58 -19.32
N ASP A 33 7.73 -16.83 -19.64
CA ASP A 33 8.72 -17.89 -19.89
C ASP A 33 9.61 -17.60 -21.11
N ASP A 34 9.15 -16.77 -22.04
CA ASP A 34 9.90 -16.31 -23.22
C ASP A 34 10.81 -15.10 -22.92
N GLY A 35 10.89 -14.65 -21.66
CA GLY A 35 11.66 -13.48 -21.25
C GLY A 35 11.01 -12.13 -21.60
N ILE A 36 9.75 -12.13 -22.04
CA ILE A 36 9.03 -10.91 -22.41
C ILE A 36 8.34 -10.34 -21.18
N LEU A 37 8.50 -9.01 -20.97
CA LEU A 37 7.80 -8.29 -19.91
C LEU A 37 6.33 -8.08 -20.26
N ASP A 38 5.42 -8.81 -19.61
CA ASP A 38 3.99 -8.50 -19.60
C ASP A 38 3.70 -7.55 -18.42
N ALA A 39 3.53 -6.26 -18.74
CA ALA A 39 3.27 -5.23 -17.74
C ALA A 39 2.03 -4.42 -18.09
N ALA A 40 1.29 -4.01 -17.05
CA ALA A 40 0.14 -3.14 -17.18
C ALA A 40 0.26 -1.94 -16.24
N LEU A 41 -0.05 -0.75 -16.75
CA LEU A 41 -0.17 0.44 -15.91
C LEU A 41 -1.48 0.38 -15.11
N THR A 42 -1.40 0.68 -13.84
CA THR A 42 -2.58 0.74 -12.99
C THR A 42 -3.37 2.01 -13.32
N PRO A 43 -4.70 1.93 -13.48
CA PRO A 43 -5.53 3.09 -13.76
C PRO A 43 -5.36 4.20 -12.71
N ARG A 44 -5.44 5.46 -13.18
CA ARG A 44 -5.26 6.65 -12.32
C ARG A 44 -6.15 6.67 -11.08
N LEU A 45 -7.35 6.14 -11.20
CA LEU A 45 -8.32 6.10 -10.11
C LEU A 45 -7.93 5.09 -9.02
N ILE A 46 -7.22 4.03 -9.39
CA ILE A 46 -6.86 2.93 -8.50
C ILE A 46 -5.54 3.26 -7.80
N GLN A 47 -4.43 3.23 -8.52
CA GLN A 47 -3.10 3.46 -7.94
C GLN A 47 -2.13 3.96 -9.03
N PRO A 48 -2.12 5.26 -9.34
CA PRO A 48 -1.14 5.82 -10.25
C PRO A 48 0.26 5.81 -9.63
N THR A 49 1.30 5.97 -10.44
CA THR A 49 2.65 6.21 -9.95
C THR A 49 2.64 7.38 -8.97
N THR A 50 3.02 7.11 -7.72
CA THR A 50 2.90 8.08 -6.64
C THR A 50 4.26 8.47 -6.12
N PHE A 51 4.50 9.77 -5.90
CA PHE A 51 5.77 10.28 -5.40
C PHE A 51 5.60 11.58 -4.63
N ALA A 52 6.61 11.90 -3.82
CA ALA A 52 6.71 13.16 -3.09
C ALA A 52 8.16 13.49 -2.76
N GLU A 53 8.45 14.75 -2.51
CA GLU A 53 9.64 15.11 -1.75
C GLU A 53 9.54 14.62 -0.30
N ILE A 54 10.67 14.31 0.31
CA ILE A 54 10.71 13.94 1.73
C ILE A 54 10.17 15.09 2.61
N SER A 55 10.43 16.33 2.21
CA SER A 55 9.91 17.53 2.89
C SER A 55 8.41 17.77 2.67
N GLY A 56 7.79 17.07 1.73
CA GLY A 56 6.40 17.33 1.31
C GLY A 56 6.20 18.58 0.46
N ASN A 57 7.25 19.34 0.18
CA ASN A 57 7.20 20.56 -0.62
C ASN A 57 7.28 20.26 -2.12
N LYS A 58 6.85 21.22 -2.94
CA LYS A 58 7.08 21.15 -4.39
C LYS A 58 8.54 21.51 -4.69
N SER A 59 9.17 20.80 -5.62
CA SER A 59 10.53 21.07 -6.10
C SER A 59 10.61 21.02 -7.61
N GLU A 60 11.66 21.57 -8.19
CA GLU A 60 11.91 21.48 -9.63
C GLU A 60 12.06 20.00 -10.07
N ARG A 61 12.72 19.19 -9.26
CA ARG A 61 12.87 17.75 -9.50
C ARG A 61 11.53 17.01 -9.57
N THR A 62 10.56 17.33 -8.70
CA THR A 62 9.20 16.73 -8.79
C THR A 62 8.43 17.24 -9.99
N LYS A 63 8.71 18.43 -10.49
CA LYS A 63 8.13 18.96 -11.73
C LYS A 63 8.70 18.21 -12.93
N GLN A 64 10.02 18.12 -13.06
CA GLN A 64 10.70 17.35 -14.12
C GLN A 64 10.24 15.89 -14.15
N PHE A 65 10.18 15.23 -13.01
CA PHE A 65 9.69 13.85 -12.94
C PHE A 65 8.23 13.72 -13.40
N SER A 66 7.37 14.70 -13.05
CA SER A 66 5.99 14.76 -13.57
C SER A 66 5.93 14.89 -15.08
N GLU A 67 6.83 15.69 -15.67
CA GLU A 67 6.91 15.89 -17.12
C GLU A 67 7.36 14.62 -17.83
N ILE A 68 8.35 13.90 -17.30
CA ILE A 68 8.78 12.60 -17.81
C ILE A 68 7.59 11.61 -17.83
N LEU A 69 6.89 11.47 -16.70
CA LEU A 69 5.74 10.55 -16.59
C LEU A 69 4.60 10.96 -17.55
N ARG A 70 4.35 12.27 -17.71
CA ARG A 70 3.35 12.80 -18.63
C ARG A 70 3.69 12.49 -20.08
N HIS A 71 4.92 12.70 -20.51
CA HIS A 71 5.38 12.39 -21.86
C HIS A 71 5.34 10.88 -22.15
N ALA A 72 5.62 10.06 -21.14
CA ALA A 72 5.51 8.60 -21.25
C ALA A 72 4.08 8.07 -21.09
N HIS A 73 3.06 8.94 -21.01
CA HIS A 73 1.66 8.57 -20.78
C HIS A 73 1.44 7.71 -19.55
N ILE A 74 2.31 7.80 -18.53
CA ILE A 74 2.20 7.05 -17.28
C ILE A 74 1.32 7.84 -16.30
N PRO A 75 0.20 7.26 -15.81
CA PRO A 75 -0.63 7.90 -14.81
C PRO A 75 0.18 8.18 -13.52
N TYR A 76 0.12 9.41 -13.02
CA TYR A 76 0.82 9.77 -11.79
C TYR A 76 0.00 10.66 -10.86
N GLN A 77 0.41 10.68 -9.60
CA GLN A 77 -0.05 11.65 -8.60
C GLN A 77 1.11 12.09 -7.70
N LYS A 78 1.02 13.33 -7.23
CA LYS A 78 1.90 13.87 -6.18
C LYS A 78 1.16 13.89 -4.85
N VAL A 79 1.81 13.42 -3.80
CA VAL A 79 1.28 13.47 -2.43
C VAL A 79 2.14 14.40 -1.58
N LYS A 80 1.63 14.82 -0.42
CA LYS A 80 2.41 15.67 0.51
C LYS A 80 3.30 14.83 1.44
N ASP A 81 2.88 13.61 1.72
CA ASP A 81 3.52 12.75 2.71
C ASP A 81 3.57 11.33 2.15
N MET A 82 4.72 10.97 1.59
CA MET A 82 4.92 9.66 0.98
C MET A 82 4.98 8.56 2.02
N HIS A 83 5.50 8.84 3.22
CA HIS A 83 5.53 7.86 4.30
C HIS A 83 4.11 7.48 4.75
N MET A 84 3.23 8.47 4.96
CA MET A 84 1.82 8.20 5.28
C MET A 84 1.10 7.47 4.14
N TRP A 85 1.44 7.81 2.88
CA TRP A 85 0.88 7.11 1.73
C TRP A 85 1.29 5.63 1.72
N GLN A 86 2.57 5.33 1.97
CA GLN A 86 3.07 3.95 2.07
C GLN A 86 2.42 3.19 3.24
N LEU A 87 2.25 3.83 4.40
CA LEU A 87 1.53 3.24 5.53
C LEU A 87 0.08 2.88 5.16
N CYS A 88 -0.62 3.76 4.44
CA CYS A 88 -1.98 3.48 3.97
C CYS A 88 -1.99 2.35 2.92
N LEU A 89 -0.98 2.29 2.05
CA LEU A 89 -0.83 1.19 1.10
C LEU A 89 -0.66 -0.14 1.84
N LEU A 90 0.26 -0.22 2.80
CA LEU A 90 0.50 -1.45 3.57
C LEU A 90 -0.69 -1.83 4.47
N ALA A 91 -1.39 -0.84 5.03
CA ALA A 91 -2.63 -1.09 5.77
C ALA A 91 -3.69 -1.84 4.95
N MET A 92 -3.64 -1.71 3.61
CA MET A 92 -4.50 -2.38 2.65
C MET A 92 -3.86 -3.68 2.13
N VAL A 93 -2.65 -3.62 1.61
CA VAL A 93 -1.99 -4.73 0.92
C VAL A 93 -1.69 -5.90 1.86
N VAL A 94 -1.22 -5.63 3.07
CA VAL A 94 -0.88 -6.69 4.04
C VAL A 94 -2.09 -7.59 4.38
N PRO A 95 -3.25 -7.07 4.80
CA PRO A 95 -4.41 -7.94 5.06
C PRO A 95 -4.93 -8.68 3.81
N ILE A 96 -4.73 -8.12 2.63
CA ILE A 96 -5.11 -8.75 1.35
C ILE A 96 -4.18 -9.92 1.05
N ALA A 97 -2.86 -9.75 1.17
CA ALA A 97 -1.90 -10.82 1.00
C ALA A 97 -2.10 -11.95 2.04
N ASP A 98 -2.31 -11.57 3.32
CA ASP A 98 -2.64 -12.53 4.38
C ASP A 98 -3.84 -13.40 4.02
N ALA A 99 -4.87 -12.84 3.34
CA ALA A 99 -6.05 -13.58 2.95
C ALA A 99 -5.74 -14.69 1.95
N TYR A 100 -4.85 -14.46 1.00
CA TYR A 100 -4.39 -15.50 0.06
C TYR A 100 -3.58 -16.59 0.76
N TYR A 101 -2.74 -16.23 1.73
CA TYR A 101 -1.92 -17.20 2.47
C TYR A 101 -2.72 -18.01 3.51
N GLU A 102 -3.84 -17.47 3.99
CA GLU A 102 -4.73 -18.15 4.93
C GLU A 102 -5.75 -19.05 4.25
N ALA A 103 -5.95 -18.92 2.94
CA ALA A 103 -6.94 -19.70 2.20
C ALA A 103 -6.39 -21.09 1.83
N ASP A 104 -7.21 -22.13 2.01
CA ASP A 104 -6.88 -23.50 1.58
C ASP A 104 -6.67 -23.57 0.05
N CYS A 105 -7.39 -22.73 -0.69
CA CYS A 105 -7.25 -22.56 -2.14
C CYS A 105 -7.07 -21.05 -2.44
N PRO A 106 -5.83 -20.56 -2.54
CA PRO A 106 -5.53 -19.13 -2.73
C PRO A 106 -6.25 -18.53 -3.95
N GLU A 107 -6.33 -19.24 -5.09
CA GLU A 107 -7.00 -18.76 -6.30
C GLU A 107 -8.52 -18.51 -6.09
N ARG A 108 -9.11 -19.12 -5.07
CA ARG A 108 -10.53 -19.02 -4.71
C ARG A 108 -10.77 -18.37 -3.36
N ALA A 109 -9.78 -17.63 -2.84
CA ALA A 109 -9.87 -17.01 -1.52
C ALA A 109 -11.09 -16.10 -1.38
N GLY A 110 -11.57 -15.47 -2.47
CA GLY A 110 -12.78 -14.66 -2.49
C GLY A 110 -14.07 -15.41 -2.12
N ARG A 111 -14.10 -16.75 -2.30
CA ARG A 111 -15.25 -17.60 -1.94
C ARG A 111 -15.30 -17.97 -0.46
N ASP A 112 -14.19 -17.80 0.26
CA ASP A 112 -14.17 -18.03 1.70
C ASP A 112 -14.71 -16.81 2.46
N TRP A 113 -15.99 -16.88 2.82
CA TRP A 113 -16.63 -15.79 3.56
C TRP A 113 -15.99 -15.48 4.91
N LYS A 114 -15.40 -16.46 5.58
CA LYS A 114 -14.73 -16.25 6.88
C LYS A 114 -13.46 -15.46 6.68
N ILE A 115 -12.66 -15.80 5.67
CA ILE A 115 -11.45 -15.08 5.29
C ILE A 115 -11.79 -13.65 4.85
N MET A 116 -12.75 -13.47 3.94
CA MET A 116 -13.17 -12.16 3.47
C MET A 116 -13.68 -11.26 4.61
N LYS A 117 -14.48 -11.78 5.52
CA LYS A 117 -14.95 -11.05 6.71
C LYS A 117 -13.80 -10.69 7.67
N LYS A 118 -12.81 -11.58 7.85
CA LYS A 118 -11.61 -11.34 8.66
C LYS A 118 -10.77 -10.23 8.03
N THR A 119 -10.56 -10.29 6.71
CA THR A 119 -9.81 -9.27 5.94
C THR A 119 -10.50 -7.91 6.02
N ALA A 120 -11.83 -7.85 5.84
CA ALA A 120 -12.61 -6.62 5.99
C ALA A 120 -12.45 -6.00 7.39
N ARG A 121 -12.48 -6.81 8.46
CA ARG A 121 -12.23 -6.34 9.84
C ARG A 121 -10.80 -5.78 10.02
N ARG A 122 -9.80 -6.47 9.45
CA ARG A 122 -8.40 -6.02 9.49
C ARG A 122 -8.23 -4.67 8.79
N LEU A 123 -8.81 -4.50 7.60
CA LEU A 123 -8.80 -3.24 6.87
C LEU A 123 -9.43 -2.11 7.69
N LYS A 124 -10.65 -2.28 8.18
CA LYS A 124 -11.32 -1.28 9.03
C LYS A 124 -10.49 -0.90 10.24
N ARG A 125 -9.94 -1.88 10.94
CA ARG A 125 -9.09 -1.68 12.13
C ARG A 125 -7.83 -0.89 11.80
N ASN A 126 -7.12 -1.28 10.73
CA ASN A 126 -5.87 -0.67 10.34
C ASN A 126 -6.08 0.81 9.95
N PHE A 127 -7.07 1.11 9.10
CA PHE A 127 -7.36 2.49 8.69
C PHE A 127 -7.91 3.35 9.83
N THR A 128 -8.73 2.78 10.73
CA THR A 128 -9.19 3.49 11.93
C THR A 128 -8.02 3.82 12.86
N PHE A 129 -7.08 2.88 13.02
CA PHE A 129 -5.89 3.10 13.82
C PHE A 129 -5.00 4.19 13.22
N LEU A 130 -4.67 4.11 11.93
CA LEU A 130 -3.84 5.12 11.26
C LEU A 130 -4.47 6.51 11.33
N GLN A 131 -5.78 6.63 11.10
CA GLN A 131 -6.48 7.90 11.21
C GLN A 131 -6.40 8.49 12.62
N LYS A 132 -6.56 7.66 13.66
CA LYS A 132 -6.43 8.12 15.06
C LYS A 132 -5.04 8.62 15.40
N GLN A 133 -4.00 8.01 14.83
CA GLN A 133 -2.61 8.36 15.13
C GLN A 133 -2.13 9.60 14.38
N SER A 134 -2.54 9.75 13.12
CA SER A 134 -2.00 10.77 12.22
C SER A 134 -2.97 11.93 11.93
N GLY A 135 -4.24 11.82 12.35
CA GLY A 135 -5.28 12.78 12.02
C GLY A 135 -5.72 12.79 10.55
N ARG A 136 -4.98 12.12 9.65
CA ARG A 136 -5.27 12.10 8.21
C ARG A 136 -4.78 10.79 7.57
N LEU A 137 -5.42 10.42 6.45
CA LEU A 137 -4.97 9.32 5.59
C LEU A 137 -4.50 9.89 4.24
N SER A 138 -3.53 9.23 3.60
CA SER A 138 -3.05 9.60 2.28
C SER A 138 -3.05 8.38 1.35
N PRO A 139 -3.80 8.38 0.25
CA PRO A 139 -4.78 9.40 -0.16
C PRO A 139 -6.05 9.38 0.70
N GLY A 140 -6.75 10.51 0.78
CA GLY A 140 -7.96 10.67 1.59
C GLY A 140 -9.09 9.69 1.26
N LYS A 141 -9.15 9.17 0.02
CA LYS A 141 -10.12 8.13 -0.40
C LYS A 141 -10.05 6.86 0.44
N MET A 142 -8.92 6.56 1.10
CA MET A 142 -8.75 5.39 1.97
C MET A 142 -9.68 5.43 3.21
N ASN A 143 -10.26 6.58 3.53
CA ASN A 143 -11.29 6.67 4.57
C ASN A 143 -12.53 5.79 4.28
N ILE A 144 -12.78 5.42 3.03
CA ILE A 144 -13.90 4.54 2.67
C ILE A 144 -13.87 3.23 3.44
N PHE A 145 -12.69 2.65 3.68
CA PHE A 145 -12.55 1.41 4.46
C PHE A 145 -13.02 1.55 5.91
N ARG A 146 -13.05 2.77 6.45
CA ARG A 146 -13.54 3.04 7.81
C ARG A 146 -15.06 3.14 7.86
N PHE A 147 -15.65 3.76 6.85
CA PHE A 147 -17.08 4.10 6.85
C PHE A 147 -17.96 2.98 6.28
N LEU A 148 -17.47 2.21 5.32
CA LEU A 148 -18.26 1.11 4.77
C LEU A 148 -18.73 0.14 5.86
N PRO A 149 -20.02 -0.27 5.86
CA PRO A 149 -20.50 -1.36 6.71
C PRO A 149 -19.71 -2.63 6.47
N LEU A 150 -19.44 -3.39 7.54
CA LEU A 150 -18.64 -4.61 7.45
C LEU A 150 -19.18 -5.64 6.44
N PRO A 151 -20.49 -5.92 6.36
CA PRO A 151 -21.01 -6.85 5.35
C PRO A 151 -20.75 -6.36 3.93
N LEU A 152 -20.98 -5.07 3.66
CA LEU A 152 -20.77 -4.49 2.34
C LEU A 152 -19.29 -4.55 1.92
N LEU A 153 -18.36 -4.20 2.83
CA LEU A 153 -16.93 -4.33 2.57
C LEU A 153 -16.53 -5.79 2.31
N THR A 154 -17.12 -6.74 3.05
CA THR A 154 -16.88 -8.18 2.83
C THR A 154 -17.31 -8.63 1.44
N ILE A 155 -18.50 -8.21 0.98
CA ILE A 155 -19.01 -8.53 -0.37
C ILE A 155 -18.10 -7.92 -1.45
N ILE A 156 -17.71 -6.62 -1.29
CA ILE A 156 -16.81 -5.95 -2.24
C ILE A 156 -15.48 -6.70 -2.34
N LEU A 157 -14.90 -7.12 -1.22
CA LEU A 157 -13.67 -7.92 -1.22
C LEU A 157 -13.87 -9.24 -1.94
N ALA A 158 -14.94 -9.99 -1.64
CA ALA A 158 -15.23 -11.27 -2.29
C ALA A 158 -15.30 -11.13 -3.82
N ILE A 159 -16.01 -10.12 -4.31
CA ILE A 159 -16.12 -9.83 -5.76
C ILE A 159 -14.75 -9.41 -6.33
N THR A 160 -14.00 -8.59 -5.62
CA THR A 160 -12.69 -8.12 -6.08
C THR A 160 -11.69 -9.27 -6.20
N PHE A 161 -11.65 -10.16 -5.21
CA PHE A 161 -10.76 -11.32 -5.21
C PHE A 161 -11.05 -12.31 -6.34
N GLU A 162 -12.31 -12.47 -6.75
CA GLU A 162 -12.73 -13.34 -7.87
C GLU A 162 -12.66 -12.62 -9.24
N SER A 163 -12.26 -11.36 -9.28
CA SER A 163 -12.15 -10.60 -10.53
C SER A 163 -10.78 -10.77 -11.19
N SER A 164 -10.71 -10.54 -12.50
CA SER A 164 -9.44 -10.47 -13.24
C SER A 164 -8.47 -9.40 -12.71
N PHE A 165 -9.01 -8.33 -12.10
CA PHE A 165 -8.21 -7.33 -11.39
C PHE A 165 -7.57 -7.93 -10.12
N GLY A 166 -8.34 -8.66 -9.33
CA GLY A 166 -7.85 -9.35 -8.14
C GLY A 166 -6.77 -10.36 -8.48
N ASP A 167 -6.97 -11.15 -9.52
CA ASP A 167 -5.97 -12.09 -10.00
C ASP A 167 -4.68 -11.36 -10.41
N LYS A 168 -4.75 -10.43 -11.37
CA LYS A 168 -3.57 -9.80 -11.97
C LYS A 168 -2.77 -8.92 -10.99
N PHE A 169 -3.44 -8.14 -10.14
CA PHE A 169 -2.79 -7.13 -9.30
C PHE A 169 -2.65 -7.51 -7.83
N MET A 170 -3.38 -8.52 -7.35
CA MET A 170 -3.37 -8.93 -5.96
C MET A 170 -2.79 -10.34 -5.77
N TYR A 171 -3.42 -11.34 -6.39
CA TYR A 171 -3.02 -12.74 -6.26
C TYR A 171 -1.61 -12.99 -6.81
N GLN A 172 -1.38 -12.62 -8.09
CA GLN A 172 -0.09 -12.82 -8.75
C GLN A 172 1.07 -12.14 -7.98
N HIS A 173 0.82 -10.97 -7.42
CA HIS A 173 1.81 -10.26 -6.62
C HIS A 173 2.09 -10.98 -5.29
N ALA A 174 1.06 -11.43 -4.59
CA ALA A 174 1.21 -12.17 -3.34
C ALA A 174 1.98 -13.48 -3.54
N VAL A 175 1.64 -14.25 -4.60
CA VAL A 175 2.26 -15.56 -4.87
C VAL A 175 3.71 -15.45 -5.34
N LYS A 176 4.04 -14.42 -6.15
CA LYS A 176 5.40 -14.26 -6.72
C LYS A 176 6.43 -13.69 -5.76
N ALA A 177 6.00 -12.98 -4.72
CA ALA A 177 6.89 -12.32 -3.77
C ALA A 177 6.54 -12.60 -2.30
N PRO A 178 6.44 -13.88 -1.87
CA PRO A 178 6.00 -14.22 -0.51
C PRO A 178 6.95 -13.71 0.57
N ASP A 179 8.25 -13.65 0.30
CA ASP A 179 9.24 -13.15 1.27
C ASP A 179 9.12 -11.64 1.45
N GLU A 180 8.91 -10.90 0.36
CA GLU A 180 8.62 -9.46 0.42
C GLU A 180 7.35 -9.20 1.24
N MET A 181 6.27 -9.94 0.97
CA MET A 181 5.02 -9.76 1.69
C MET A 181 5.15 -10.09 3.18
N ARG A 182 5.94 -11.09 3.56
CA ARG A 182 6.24 -11.40 4.98
C ARG A 182 7.01 -10.28 5.65
N GLU A 183 8.00 -9.71 4.98
CA GLU A 183 8.76 -8.59 5.52
C GLU A 183 7.88 -7.33 5.66
N LEU A 184 7.05 -7.01 4.67
CA LEU A 184 6.10 -5.90 4.74
C LEU A 184 5.06 -6.08 5.84
N HIS A 185 4.55 -7.31 6.03
CA HIS A 185 3.68 -7.66 7.14
C HIS A 185 4.34 -7.34 8.48
N LYS A 186 5.58 -7.82 8.69
CA LYS A 186 6.36 -7.57 9.89
C LYS A 186 6.57 -6.07 10.12
N GLN A 187 7.07 -5.34 9.12
CA GLN A 187 7.32 -3.90 9.20
C GLN A 187 6.06 -3.13 9.58
N PHE A 188 4.92 -3.43 8.95
CA PHE A 188 3.67 -2.75 9.22
C PHE A 188 3.17 -3.00 10.65
N TYR A 189 3.14 -4.24 11.11
CA TYR A 189 2.63 -4.54 12.44
C TYR A 189 3.60 -4.14 13.55
N ASP A 190 4.91 -4.17 13.32
CA ASP A 190 5.90 -3.62 14.25
C ASP A 190 5.75 -2.10 14.39
N TYR A 191 5.50 -1.40 13.29
CA TYR A 191 5.18 0.03 13.31
C TYR A 191 3.91 0.32 14.12
N VAL A 192 2.84 -0.41 13.86
CA VAL A 192 1.56 -0.31 14.61
C VAL A 192 1.76 -0.58 16.10
N LYS A 193 2.57 -1.58 16.46
CA LYS A 193 2.89 -1.92 17.85
C LYS A 193 3.67 -0.81 18.55
N LYS A 194 4.69 -0.26 17.90
CA LYS A 194 5.47 0.87 18.42
C LYS A 194 4.59 2.09 18.70
N LEU A 195 3.70 2.45 17.80
CA LEU A 195 2.78 3.58 17.99
C LEU A 195 1.80 3.36 19.15
N LYS A 196 1.30 2.12 19.34
CA LYS A 196 0.43 1.81 20.49
C LYS A 196 1.16 1.99 21.82
N ILE A 197 2.41 1.56 21.91
CA ILE A 197 3.23 1.69 23.13
C ILE A 197 3.50 3.16 23.42
N CYS A 198 3.87 3.97 22.41
CA CYS A 198 4.10 5.39 22.58
C CYS A 198 2.82 6.14 22.98
N GLY A 199 1.68 5.82 22.35
CA GLY A 199 0.38 6.43 22.69
C GLY A 199 -0.16 6.06 24.07
N CYS A 200 0.23 4.91 24.65
CA CYS A 200 -0.05 4.57 26.04
C CYS A 200 0.79 5.40 27.03
N LYS A 201 2.07 5.63 26.72
CA LYS A 201 2.95 6.43 27.58
C LYS A 201 2.51 7.90 27.67
N ALA A 202 1.99 8.46 26.58
CA ALA A 202 1.47 9.83 26.57
C ALA A 202 0.18 10.02 27.37
N ARG A 203 -0.59 8.96 27.63
CA ARG A 203 -1.84 9.00 28.44
C ARG A 203 -1.63 8.71 29.92
N THR A 204 -0.46 8.24 30.33
CA THR A 204 -0.15 7.91 31.72
C THR A 204 0.57 9.06 32.46
N VAL A 205 0.79 10.21 31.79
CA VAL A 205 1.47 11.40 32.32
C VAL A 205 0.51 12.60 32.45
N GLN A 206 -0.78 12.35 32.39
CA GLN A 206 -1.86 13.29 32.77
C GLN A 206 -2.58 12.68 33.98
#